data_772443ba615edbbeaa9f892f66f72146
#
_entry.id   772443ba615edbbeaa9f892f66f72146
#
_cell.length_a   1.000
_cell.length_b   1.000
_cell.length_c   1.000
_cell.angle_alpha   90.00
_cell.angle_beta   90.00
_cell.angle_gamma   90.00
#
_symmetry.space_group_name_H-M   'P 1'
#
loop_
_entity.id
_entity.type
_entity.pdbx_description
1 polymer ?
#
loop_
_entity_poly.entity_id
_entity_poly.type
_entity_poly.pdbx_seq_one_letter_code
_entity_poly.pdbx_strand_id
1 'polypeptide(L)'
;MHGWTEIRLSMRELLALALERACYVREPGGQVHGLIYRPFMAWIGAQFGFTCQLIENTPVHASAPAVRPGQALIASVSWEIRDPATHAPRRGGHLVLIHAAHAGTMRFHNPSGYSHNAASATLSLGVFARFHAGRGILVSARA
;
A
#
# COMPACT_ATOMS: atom_id res chain seq x y z
N MET A 1 12.47 0.17 -19.87
CA MET A 1 12.71 0.53 -18.46
C MET A 1 11.46 1.15 -17.88
N HIS A 2 10.80 0.47 -16.98
CA HIS A 2 9.64 1.04 -16.28
C HIS A 2 10.16 1.90 -15.13
N GLY A 3 10.29 3.20 -15.40
CA GLY A 3 10.89 4.12 -14.45
C GLY A 3 9.91 4.54 -13.36
N TRP A 4 10.14 4.06 -12.15
CA TRP A 4 9.63 4.75 -10.98
C TRP A 4 10.33 6.09 -10.88
N THR A 5 9.59 7.17 -10.80
CA THR A 5 10.15 8.52 -10.65
C THR A 5 10.78 8.64 -9.26
N GLU A 6 12.02 9.08 -9.19
CA GLU A 6 12.63 9.43 -7.91
C GLU A 6 11.95 10.69 -7.37
N ILE A 7 11.28 10.56 -6.24
CA ILE A 7 10.62 11.68 -5.57
C ILE A 7 11.60 12.26 -4.54
N ARG A 8 12.04 13.50 -4.75
CA ARG A 8 12.94 14.21 -3.86
C ARG A 8 12.16 15.07 -2.85
N LEU A 9 11.25 14.44 -2.12
CA LEU A 9 10.46 15.06 -1.08
C LEU A 9 10.66 14.32 0.23
N SER A 10 10.76 15.04 1.33
CA SER A 10 10.77 14.45 2.64
C SER A 10 9.38 13.88 2.98
N MET A 11 9.31 12.97 3.95
CA MET A 11 8.03 12.44 4.44
C MET A 11 7.12 13.56 4.98
N ARG A 12 7.71 14.60 5.58
CA ARG A 12 6.98 15.77 6.06
C ARG A 12 6.33 16.55 4.92
N GLU A 13 7.07 16.78 3.85
CA GLU A 13 6.55 17.46 2.65
C GLU A 13 5.47 16.64 1.97
N LEU A 14 5.66 15.33 1.85
CA LEU A 14 4.66 14.42 1.29
C LEU A 14 3.37 14.43 2.11
N LEU A 15 3.47 14.39 3.44
CA LEU A 15 2.30 14.44 4.32
C LEU A 15 1.57 15.78 4.18
N ALA A 16 2.31 16.90 4.13
CA ALA A 16 1.72 18.24 3.94
C ALA A 16 0.93 18.32 2.62
N LEU A 17 1.50 17.85 1.54
CA LEU A 17 0.82 17.79 0.23
C LEU A 17 -0.39 16.86 0.27
N ALA A 18 -0.27 15.71 0.89
CA ALA A 18 -1.36 14.74 1.00
C ALA A 18 -2.55 15.30 1.82
N LEU A 19 -2.27 16.05 2.88
CA LEU A 19 -3.30 16.76 3.65
C LEU A 19 -3.97 17.85 2.83
N GLU A 20 -3.19 18.65 2.11
CA GLU A 20 -3.71 19.69 1.21
C GLU A 20 -4.61 19.12 0.10
N ARG A 21 -4.30 17.93 -0.37
CA ARG A 21 -5.06 17.22 -1.42
C ARG A 21 -6.17 16.33 -0.88
N ALA A 22 -6.48 16.42 0.41
CA ALA A 22 -7.51 15.61 1.08
C ALA A 22 -7.29 14.09 1.02
N CYS A 23 -6.03 13.64 0.84
CA CYS A 23 -5.66 12.23 0.94
C CYS A 23 -5.65 11.74 2.38
N TYR A 24 -5.45 12.67 3.32
CA TYR A 24 -5.59 12.48 4.75
C TYR A 24 -6.42 13.61 5.34
N VAL A 25 -7.08 13.33 6.44
CA VAL A 25 -7.83 14.32 7.22
C VAL A 25 -7.21 14.42 8.61
N ARG A 26 -6.90 15.64 9.03
CA ARG A 26 -6.43 15.91 10.39
C ARG A 26 -7.63 16.17 11.29
N GLU A 27 -7.77 15.40 12.33
CA GLU A 27 -8.82 15.58 13.32
C GLU A 27 -8.45 16.65 14.36
N PRO A 28 -9.45 17.18 15.13
CA PRO A 28 -9.21 18.20 16.15
C PRO A 28 -8.16 17.83 17.21
N GLY A 29 -8.00 16.54 17.52
CA GLY A 29 -6.99 16.02 18.43
C GLY A 29 -5.59 15.86 17.83
N GLY A 30 -5.38 16.26 16.55
CA GLY A 30 -4.11 16.13 15.85
C GLY A 30 -3.89 14.77 15.17
N GLN A 31 -4.80 13.83 15.36
CA GLN A 31 -4.74 12.53 14.67
C GLN A 31 -4.96 12.70 13.17
N VAL A 32 -4.31 11.87 12.38
CA VAL A 32 -4.41 11.88 10.92
C VAL A 32 -5.08 10.59 10.47
N HIS A 33 -6.20 10.72 9.75
CA HIS A 33 -6.92 9.61 9.14
C HIS A 33 -6.68 9.54 7.64
N GLY A 34 -6.47 8.39 7.14
CA GLY A 34 -6.28 8.07 5.73
C GLY A 34 -5.67 6.68 5.60
N LEU A 35 -5.32 6.24 4.46
CA LEU A 35 -5.33 6.96 3.18
C LEU A 35 -6.76 6.97 2.59
N ILE A 36 -7.22 8.13 2.10
CA ILE A 36 -8.46 8.24 1.35
C ILE A 36 -8.12 8.01 -0.12
N TYR A 37 -8.63 6.93 -0.71
CA TYR A 37 -8.10 6.37 -1.95
C TYR A 37 -8.34 7.27 -3.17
N ARG A 38 -9.56 7.76 -3.38
CA ARG A 38 -9.86 8.53 -4.60
C ARG A 38 -9.07 9.83 -4.71
N PRO A 39 -8.98 10.68 -3.70
CA PRO A 39 -8.12 11.87 -3.74
C PRO A 39 -6.64 11.51 -3.94
N PHE A 40 -6.16 10.45 -3.31
CA PHE A 40 -4.79 9.99 -3.46
C PHE A 40 -4.49 9.56 -4.90
N MET A 41 -5.37 8.75 -5.50
CA MET A 41 -5.23 8.30 -6.88
C MET A 41 -5.19 9.49 -7.86
N ALA A 42 -6.09 10.46 -7.67
CA ALA A 42 -6.12 11.68 -8.48
C ALA A 42 -4.83 12.50 -8.34
N TRP A 43 -4.34 12.64 -7.12
CA TRP A 43 -3.12 13.40 -6.84
C TRP A 43 -1.89 12.76 -7.47
N ILE A 44 -1.62 11.49 -7.22
CA ILE A 44 -0.43 10.84 -7.76
C ILE A 44 -0.49 10.67 -9.28
N GLY A 45 -1.68 10.54 -9.84
CA GLY A 45 -1.87 10.55 -11.29
C GLY A 45 -1.51 11.90 -11.90
N ALA A 46 -2.01 13.00 -11.35
CA ALA A 46 -1.75 14.34 -11.83
C ALA A 46 -0.30 14.78 -11.59
N GLN A 47 0.23 14.51 -10.40
CA GLN A 47 1.56 14.98 -9.99
C GLN A 47 2.70 14.15 -10.60
N PHE A 48 2.56 12.85 -10.66
CA PHE A 48 3.64 11.92 -11.02
C PHE A 48 3.36 11.11 -12.29
N GLY A 49 2.17 11.22 -12.83
CA GLY A 49 1.78 10.50 -14.05
C GLY A 49 1.52 9.01 -13.85
N PHE A 50 1.28 8.56 -12.62
CA PHE A 50 0.91 7.18 -12.34
C PHE A 50 -0.52 6.87 -12.80
N THR A 51 -0.74 5.67 -13.26
CA THR A 51 -2.08 5.13 -13.47
C THR A 51 -2.49 4.33 -12.24
N CYS A 52 -3.68 4.58 -11.73
CA CYS A 52 -4.18 3.94 -10.52
C CYS A 52 -5.49 3.22 -10.80
N GLN A 53 -5.63 2.03 -10.23
CA GLN A 53 -6.86 1.25 -10.24
C GLN A 53 -7.29 0.96 -8.81
N LEU A 54 -8.52 1.32 -8.46
CA LEU A 54 -9.11 0.99 -7.17
C LEU A 54 -9.44 -0.50 -7.11
N ILE A 55 -9.02 -1.15 -6.03
CA ILE A 55 -9.32 -2.55 -5.74
C ILE A 55 -10.26 -2.59 -4.54
N GLU A 56 -11.42 -3.19 -4.71
CA GLU A 56 -12.42 -3.36 -3.66
C GLU A 56 -13.00 -4.78 -3.72
N ASN A 57 -13.35 -5.32 -2.56
CA ASN A 57 -13.97 -6.64 -2.44
C ASN A 57 -13.25 -7.74 -3.25
N THR A 58 -11.93 -7.65 -3.30
CA THR A 58 -11.10 -8.54 -4.10
C THR A 58 -10.09 -9.25 -3.20
N PRO A 59 -10.14 -10.56 -3.09
CA PRO A 59 -9.17 -11.30 -2.29
C PRO A 59 -7.78 -11.16 -2.87
N VAL A 60 -6.76 -11.23 -2.02
CA VAL A 60 -5.37 -11.10 -2.44
C VAL A 60 -4.95 -12.14 -3.48
N HIS A 61 -5.57 -13.30 -3.50
CA HIS A 61 -5.35 -14.34 -4.52
C HIS A 61 -5.65 -13.85 -5.94
N ALA A 62 -6.58 -12.91 -6.09
CA ALA A 62 -6.93 -12.31 -7.38
C ALA A 62 -6.13 -11.03 -7.65
N SER A 63 -5.85 -10.21 -6.64
CA SER A 63 -5.19 -8.92 -6.82
C SER A 63 -3.66 -9.01 -6.88
N ALA A 64 -3.03 -9.86 -6.07
CA ALA A 64 -1.57 -9.97 -6.03
C ALA A 64 -0.95 -10.45 -7.37
N PRO A 65 -1.53 -11.42 -8.10
CA PRO A 65 -0.99 -11.82 -9.40
C PRO A 65 -1.03 -10.72 -10.46
N ALA A 66 -1.83 -9.67 -10.25
CA ALA A 66 -1.86 -8.51 -11.14
C ALA A 66 -0.62 -7.61 -11.00
N VAL A 67 0.18 -7.78 -9.94
CA VAL A 67 1.39 -6.98 -9.72
C VAL A 67 2.50 -7.49 -10.64
N ARG A 68 2.77 -6.71 -11.69
CA ARG A 68 3.79 -6.98 -12.71
C ARG A 68 4.93 -5.98 -12.60
N PRO A 69 6.05 -6.19 -13.29
CA PRO A 69 7.09 -5.17 -13.37
C PRO A 69 6.53 -3.79 -13.73
N GLY A 70 6.93 -2.75 -13.02
CA GLY A 70 6.38 -1.41 -13.16
C GLY A 70 5.05 -1.17 -12.43
N GLN A 71 4.60 -2.13 -11.64
CA GLN A 71 3.40 -2.02 -10.82
C GLN A 71 3.69 -2.29 -9.35
N ALA A 72 2.85 -1.73 -8.50
CA ALA A 72 2.82 -2.02 -7.07
C ALA A 72 1.38 -1.96 -6.57
N LEU A 73 1.06 -2.75 -5.56
CA LEU A 73 -0.25 -2.77 -4.94
C LEU A 73 -0.15 -2.20 -3.52
N ILE A 74 -0.76 -1.05 -3.29
CA ILE A 74 -0.98 -0.55 -1.95
C ILE A 74 -2.15 -1.35 -1.37
N ALA A 75 -1.87 -2.16 -0.37
CA ALA A 75 -2.84 -3.09 0.20
C ALA A 75 -3.22 -2.71 1.62
N SER A 76 -4.53 -2.70 1.90
CA SER A 76 -5.05 -2.52 3.26
C SER A 76 -4.96 -3.84 4.01
N VAL A 77 -4.27 -3.83 5.14
CA VAL A 77 -4.01 -5.02 5.96
C VAL A 77 -4.20 -4.70 7.43
N SER A 78 -4.24 -5.75 8.25
CA SER A 78 -4.20 -5.59 9.69
C SER A 78 -2.80 -5.20 10.15
N TRP A 79 -2.73 -4.39 11.20
CA TRP A 79 -1.47 -3.99 11.83
C TRP A 79 -0.59 -5.18 12.24
N GLU A 80 -1.22 -6.27 12.65
CA GLU A 80 -0.58 -7.48 13.13
C GLU A 80 0.25 -8.21 12.06
N ILE A 81 0.15 -7.81 10.80
CA ILE A 81 0.99 -8.38 9.72
C ILE A 81 2.49 -8.21 9.99
N ARG A 82 2.87 -7.25 10.81
CA ARG A 82 4.26 -7.04 11.25
C ARG A 82 4.82 -8.21 12.08
N ASP A 83 3.92 -8.97 12.69
CA ASP A 83 4.23 -10.22 13.39
C ASP A 83 3.20 -11.29 12.98
N PRO A 84 3.45 -12.03 11.89
CA PRO A 84 2.47 -12.95 11.31
C PRO A 84 2.04 -14.11 12.20
N ALA A 85 2.74 -14.37 13.29
CA ALA A 85 2.31 -15.36 14.29
C ALA A 85 1.14 -14.85 15.13
N THR A 86 0.91 -13.53 15.15
CA THR A 86 -0.14 -12.89 15.94
C THR A 86 -1.49 -13.03 15.24
N HIS A 87 -2.54 -13.28 16.03
CA HIS A 87 -3.91 -13.26 15.54
C HIS A 87 -4.37 -11.83 15.27
N ALA A 88 -4.98 -11.59 14.10
CA ALA A 88 -5.56 -10.31 13.74
C ALA A 88 -7.06 -10.30 14.09
N PRO A 89 -7.50 -9.45 15.05
CA PRO A 89 -8.92 -9.40 15.42
C PRO A 89 -9.80 -8.77 14.34
N ARG A 90 -9.21 -7.98 13.45
CA ARG A 90 -9.88 -7.36 12.30
C ARG A 90 -8.91 -7.26 11.13
N ARG A 91 -9.45 -7.04 9.94
CA ARG A 91 -8.67 -6.82 8.71
C ARG A 91 -8.72 -5.35 8.34
N GLY A 92 -7.58 -4.78 7.96
CA GLY A 92 -7.47 -3.37 7.60
C GLY A 92 -6.93 -2.49 8.72
N GLY A 93 -6.80 -1.21 8.43
CA GLY A 93 -6.29 -0.19 9.36
C GLY A 93 -4.81 0.12 9.19
N HIS A 94 -4.10 -0.61 8.35
CA HIS A 94 -2.70 -0.39 8.02
C HIS A 94 -2.46 -0.61 6.52
N LEU A 95 -1.44 0.02 5.97
CA LEU A 95 -1.10 -0.10 4.56
C LEU A 95 0.30 -0.67 4.39
N VAL A 96 0.43 -1.58 3.43
CA VAL A 96 1.71 -2.09 2.96
C VAL A 96 1.78 -1.95 1.43
N LEU A 97 2.99 -1.97 0.89
CA LEU A 97 3.22 -1.88 -0.55
C LEU A 97 3.74 -3.23 -1.07
N ILE A 98 2.90 -3.97 -1.78
CA ILE A 98 3.30 -5.18 -2.48
C ILE A 98 4.00 -4.75 -3.78
N HIS A 99 5.26 -5.13 -3.93
CA HIS A 99 6.07 -4.78 -5.10
C HIS A 99 6.48 -5.99 -5.95
N ALA A 100 6.24 -7.20 -5.48
CA ALA A 100 6.45 -8.41 -6.26
C ALA A 100 5.56 -9.56 -5.73
N ALA A 101 5.06 -10.35 -6.67
CA ALA A 101 4.34 -11.59 -6.37
C ALA A 101 4.80 -12.67 -7.34
N HIS A 102 5.22 -13.81 -6.82
CA HIS A 102 5.69 -14.93 -7.63
C HIS A 102 5.51 -16.25 -6.88
N ALA A 103 4.99 -17.24 -7.60
CA ALA A 103 4.85 -18.62 -7.10
C ALA A 103 4.19 -18.73 -5.71
N GLY A 104 3.13 -17.97 -5.47
CA GLY A 104 2.41 -17.99 -4.19
C GLY A 104 3.12 -17.29 -3.05
N THR A 105 4.16 -16.53 -3.33
CA THR A 105 4.92 -15.74 -2.37
C THR A 105 4.83 -14.26 -2.74
N MET A 106 4.65 -13.41 -1.74
CA MET A 106 4.61 -11.97 -1.93
C MET A 106 5.75 -11.28 -1.20
N ARG A 107 6.32 -10.28 -1.88
CA ARG A 107 7.28 -9.37 -1.28
C ARG A 107 6.63 -8.00 -1.16
N PHE A 108 6.77 -7.41 0.00
CA PHE A 108 6.15 -6.12 0.27
C PHE A 108 6.99 -5.28 1.23
N HIS A 109 6.82 -3.98 1.12
CA HIS A 109 7.34 -3.02 2.09
C HIS A 109 6.28 -2.75 3.15
N ASN A 110 6.67 -2.94 4.41
CA ASN A 110 5.83 -2.58 5.56
C ASN A 110 6.49 -1.41 6.30
N PRO A 111 5.93 -0.20 6.23
CA PRO A 111 6.53 0.98 6.87
C PRO A 111 6.57 0.87 8.40
N SER A 112 5.76 -0.01 8.99
CA SER A 112 5.72 -0.27 10.42
C SER A 112 6.30 -1.63 10.81
N GLY A 113 6.98 -2.30 9.88
CA GLY A 113 7.63 -3.58 10.15
C GLY A 113 8.86 -3.42 11.03
N TYR A 114 9.26 -4.53 11.65
CA TYR A 114 10.55 -4.60 12.35
C TYR A 114 11.70 -4.55 11.33
N SER A 115 12.90 -4.20 11.76
CA SER A 115 14.07 -3.99 10.91
C SER A 115 14.35 -5.13 9.92
N HIS A 116 14.05 -6.36 10.29
CA HIS A 116 14.26 -7.56 9.46
C HIS A 116 13.14 -7.81 8.43
N ASN A 117 12.00 -7.12 8.53
CA ASN A 117 10.84 -7.32 7.65
C ASN A 117 10.16 -6.02 7.19
N ALA A 118 10.81 -4.87 7.36
CA ALA A 118 10.21 -3.58 7.00
C ALA A 118 10.32 -3.29 5.50
N ALA A 119 11.56 -3.26 4.98
CA ALA A 119 11.81 -2.84 3.61
C ALA A 119 11.50 -3.94 2.58
N SER A 120 11.64 -5.20 2.93
CA SER A 120 11.43 -6.33 2.03
C SER A 120 10.94 -7.55 2.81
N ALA A 121 9.71 -7.43 3.30
CA ALA A 121 9.04 -8.56 3.95
C ALA A 121 8.58 -9.57 2.91
N THR A 122 8.60 -10.85 3.29
CA THR A 122 8.17 -11.95 2.42
C THR A 122 7.19 -12.83 3.18
N LEU A 123 6.01 -13.04 2.61
CA LEU A 123 5.00 -13.95 3.15
C LEU A 123 4.40 -14.79 2.03
N SER A 124 3.95 -15.99 2.39
CA SER A 124 3.10 -16.76 1.49
C SER A 124 1.76 -16.04 1.27
N LEU A 125 1.16 -16.29 0.15
CA LEU A 125 -0.15 -15.73 -0.20
C LEU A 125 -1.21 -16.09 0.84
N GLY A 126 -1.21 -17.34 1.32
CA GLY A 126 -2.16 -17.82 2.33
C GLY A 126 -2.00 -17.11 3.68
N VAL A 127 -0.78 -16.85 4.11
CA VAL A 127 -0.51 -16.11 5.35
C VAL A 127 -0.92 -14.65 5.20
N PHE A 128 -0.54 -14.01 4.10
CA PHE A 128 -0.92 -12.62 3.84
C PHE A 128 -2.45 -12.43 3.80
N ALA A 129 -3.16 -13.38 3.20
CA ALA A 129 -4.62 -13.34 3.10
C ALA A 129 -5.33 -13.23 4.45
N ARG A 130 -4.72 -13.71 5.52
CA ARG A 130 -5.26 -13.61 6.88
C ARG A 130 -5.38 -12.16 7.36
N PHE A 131 -4.54 -11.27 6.85
CA PHE A 131 -4.46 -9.87 7.25
C PHE A 131 -5.11 -8.91 6.25
N HIS A 132 -5.33 -9.35 5.01
CA HIS A 132 -5.76 -8.50 3.91
C HIS A 132 -7.26 -8.19 3.99
N ALA A 133 -7.61 -6.90 3.80
CA ALA A 133 -8.98 -6.41 3.87
C ALA A 133 -9.74 -6.49 2.53
N GLY A 134 -9.13 -7.01 1.48
CA GLY A 134 -9.77 -7.09 0.17
C GLY A 134 -9.82 -5.78 -0.60
N ARG A 135 -9.04 -4.77 -0.19
CA ARG A 135 -9.03 -3.45 -0.84
C ARG A 135 -7.64 -2.86 -0.91
N GLY A 136 -7.47 -1.97 -1.84
CA GLY A 136 -6.21 -1.27 -2.06
C GLY A 136 -6.20 -0.48 -3.35
N ILE A 137 -5.01 -0.12 -3.81
CA ILE A 137 -4.79 0.62 -5.04
C ILE A 137 -3.67 -0.06 -5.83
N LEU A 138 -3.97 -0.51 -7.04
CA LEU A 138 -2.94 -0.93 -7.98
C LEU A 138 -2.37 0.31 -8.67
N VAL A 139 -1.09 0.55 -8.48
CA VAL A 139 -0.37 1.70 -9.05
C VAL A 139 0.54 1.19 -10.16
N SER A 140 0.45 1.81 -11.32
CA SER A 140 1.30 1.51 -12.48
C SER A 140 2.17 2.71 -12.81
N ALA A 141 3.46 2.47 -12.97
CA ALA A 141 4.38 3.48 -13.44
C ALA A 141 4.09 3.82 -14.91
N ARG A 142 4.45 5.01 -15.34
CA ARG A 142 4.36 5.41 -16.73
C ARG A 142 5.24 4.49 -17.60
N ALA A 143 4.66 4.04 -18.68
CA ALA A 143 5.41 3.29 -19.69
C ALA A 143 6.47 4.18 -20.36
#